data_216e10694c26124fdd355c9184655cf2
#
_entry.id   216e10694c26124fdd355c9184655cf2
#
_cell.length_a   1.000
_cell.length_b   1.000
_cell.length_c   1.000
_cell.angle_alpha   90.00
_cell.angle_beta   90.00
_cell.angle_gamma   90.00
#
_symmetry.space_group_name_H-M   'P 1'
#
loop_
_entity.id
_entity.type
_entity.pdbx_description
1 polymer ?
#
loop_
_entity_poly.entity_id
_entity_poly.type
_entity_poly.pdbx_seq_one_letter_code
_entity_poly.pdbx_strand_id
1 'polypeptide(L)'
;MGWRDEQRQVRRLYIDGLVEQALGTSACTIYKERVLNYIWLGLVVLAVAIGGWNNRFAEVTAGALDGAKTAVVIALGLIGIMALWLGVMRLAERAGLVQRMAYGLRPLLSRLFPDVPPDHPAMGSMLMNMAANMLGLGNAATPLGLRAMRDLETLNPRPGVASNAMCTFLAINTSSVQLIPTTAIAILAAAGSARPTAIVGTALMATLCAATVAVVSAKFLQDLPVFQPIAVKEPKEPETKTVPAAKPAADHFAFDDESLAQPPAARPAPWGLVALVLLGVFFGMAFLRMVAPGVFRLPLPAEAANQNLFARVVNALSILAIPFLLSFFPIYAAARGLKVYDEFVEGAKEGFNVILKIIPFLVTMLVAIGMFKGAGGIDLLTQALNPILGPLHFPPQLVPLALMRPLSGSATLALLTDIVHRLGPNNILSLMAATIYGSTETTFYVATVYFGSVGIRQTRHAIPAGLLADLTGVIASVIICRAVL
;
A
#
# COMPACT_ATOMS: atom_id res chain seq x y z
N MET A 1 38.89 -46.21 0.17
CA MET A 1 37.70 -46.17 -0.72
C MET A 1 36.53 -45.38 -0.13
N GLY A 2 36.49 -45.11 1.17
CA GLY A 2 35.39 -44.43 1.84
C GLY A 2 35.27 -42.88 1.67
N TRP A 3 36.40 -42.16 1.51
CA TRP A 3 36.42 -40.71 1.56
C TRP A 3 35.86 -40.01 0.30
N ARG A 4 35.88 -40.69 -0.84
CA ARG A 4 35.31 -40.17 -2.11
C ARG A 4 33.77 -40.39 -2.18
N ASP A 5 33.24 -41.41 -1.51
CA ASP A 5 31.80 -41.63 -1.50
C ASP A 5 31.10 -40.74 -0.49
N GLU A 6 31.72 -40.39 0.61
CA GLU A 6 31.24 -39.43 1.59
C GLU A 6 31.19 -38.01 1.01
N GLN A 7 32.20 -37.61 0.28
CA GLN A 7 32.19 -36.32 -0.42
C GLN A 7 31.13 -36.25 -1.55
N ARG A 8 30.85 -37.36 -2.23
CA ARG A 8 29.77 -37.39 -3.24
C ARG A 8 28.39 -37.34 -2.57
N GLN A 9 28.23 -37.91 -1.42
CA GLN A 9 26.97 -37.90 -0.68
C GLN A 9 26.69 -36.52 -0.08
N VAL A 10 27.67 -35.85 0.51
CA VAL A 10 27.60 -34.49 1.00
C VAL A 10 27.32 -33.49 -0.16
N ARG A 11 27.97 -33.70 -1.31
CA ARG A 11 27.74 -32.83 -2.48
C ARG A 11 26.35 -33.02 -3.10
N ARG A 12 25.80 -34.24 -3.09
CA ARG A 12 24.41 -34.49 -3.50
C ARG A 12 23.42 -33.83 -2.54
N LEU A 13 23.58 -34.00 -1.23
CA LEU A 13 22.72 -33.39 -0.22
C LEU A 13 22.77 -31.87 -0.29
N TYR A 14 23.93 -31.30 -0.60
CA TYR A 14 24.10 -29.86 -0.77
C TYR A 14 23.46 -29.34 -2.06
N ILE A 15 23.56 -30.07 -3.15
CA ILE A 15 22.94 -29.73 -4.44
C ILE A 15 21.44 -29.93 -4.39
N ASP A 16 20.95 -31.04 -3.80
CA ASP A 16 19.51 -31.31 -3.66
C ASP A 16 18.86 -30.29 -2.71
N GLY A 17 19.53 -29.90 -1.61
CA GLY A 17 19.10 -28.83 -0.72
C GLY A 17 19.06 -27.45 -1.40
N LEU A 18 20.05 -27.12 -2.25
CA LEU A 18 20.05 -25.88 -3.03
C LEU A 18 18.97 -25.88 -4.12
N VAL A 19 18.70 -27.02 -4.74
CA VAL A 19 17.65 -27.18 -5.76
C VAL A 19 16.26 -27.12 -5.10
N GLU A 20 16.05 -27.75 -3.96
CA GLU A 20 14.78 -27.60 -3.19
C GLU A 20 14.60 -26.18 -2.67
N GLN A 21 15.66 -25.54 -2.21
CA GLN A 21 15.63 -24.14 -1.76
C GLN A 21 15.38 -23.17 -2.94
N ALA A 22 15.99 -23.42 -4.10
CA ALA A 22 15.74 -22.67 -5.32
C ALA A 22 14.32 -22.88 -5.87
N LEU A 23 13.76 -24.09 -5.78
CA LEU A 23 12.42 -24.41 -6.25
C LEU A 23 11.32 -23.89 -5.28
N GLY A 24 11.57 -23.88 -3.98
CA GLY A 24 10.62 -23.39 -2.96
C GLY A 24 10.45 -21.87 -2.98
N THR A 25 11.55 -21.11 -3.12
CA THR A 25 11.54 -19.65 -3.27
C THR A 25 11.16 -19.21 -4.69
N SER A 26 11.50 -20.01 -5.69
CA SER A 26 11.24 -19.69 -7.11
C SER A 26 9.76 -19.70 -7.47
N ALA A 27 8.95 -20.59 -6.93
CA ALA A 27 7.57 -20.75 -7.41
C ALA A 27 6.68 -19.53 -7.14
N CYS A 28 6.82 -18.88 -5.99
CA CYS A 28 6.00 -17.72 -5.63
C CYS A 28 6.52 -16.41 -6.24
N THR A 29 7.83 -16.23 -6.29
CA THR A 29 8.49 -15.09 -6.98
C THR A 29 8.31 -15.21 -8.50
N ILE A 30 8.44 -16.42 -9.05
CA ILE A 30 8.24 -16.72 -10.48
C ILE A 30 6.77 -16.47 -10.88
N TYR A 31 5.79 -16.75 -10.02
CA TYR A 31 4.38 -16.50 -10.36
C TYR A 31 4.07 -15.00 -10.47
N LYS A 32 4.59 -14.19 -9.57
CA LYS A 32 4.40 -12.71 -9.59
C LYS A 32 5.12 -12.05 -10.77
N GLU A 33 6.37 -12.40 -10.99
CA GLU A 33 7.14 -11.88 -12.15
C GLU A 33 6.49 -12.31 -13.47
N ARG A 34 5.95 -13.55 -13.54
CA ARG A 34 5.26 -14.02 -14.74
C ARG A 34 3.97 -13.27 -15.01
N VAL A 35 3.11 -12.99 -14.02
CA VAL A 35 1.82 -12.33 -14.23
C VAL A 35 2.02 -10.90 -14.77
N LEU A 36 2.90 -10.10 -14.16
CA LEU A 36 3.17 -8.74 -14.63
C LEU A 36 3.84 -8.74 -16.02
N ASN A 37 4.77 -9.69 -16.25
CA ASN A 37 5.40 -9.87 -17.56
C ASN A 37 4.37 -10.21 -18.65
N TYR A 38 3.41 -11.11 -18.37
CA TYR A 38 2.35 -11.46 -19.32
C TYR A 38 1.40 -10.30 -19.56
N ILE A 39 1.05 -9.53 -18.52
CA ILE A 39 0.19 -8.34 -18.67
C ILE A 39 0.89 -7.29 -19.53
N TRP A 40 2.15 -6.99 -19.24
CA TRP A 40 2.94 -6.04 -20.00
C TRP A 40 3.13 -6.49 -21.46
N LEU A 41 3.54 -7.75 -21.64
CA LEU A 41 3.67 -8.34 -22.98
C LEU A 41 2.33 -8.34 -23.72
N GLY A 42 1.25 -8.70 -23.03
CA GLY A 42 -0.11 -8.68 -23.58
C GLY A 42 -0.52 -7.27 -24.04
N LEU A 43 -0.25 -6.25 -23.24
CA LEU A 43 -0.52 -4.85 -23.61
C LEU A 43 0.26 -4.45 -24.86
N VAL A 44 1.55 -4.79 -24.94
CA VAL A 44 2.41 -4.47 -26.09
C VAL A 44 1.92 -5.21 -27.34
N VAL A 45 1.66 -6.52 -27.25
CA VAL A 45 1.17 -7.35 -28.38
C VAL A 45 -0.19 -6.86 -28.86
N LEU A 46 -1.12 -6.60 -27.94
CA LEU A 46 -2.43 -6.05 -28.28
C LEU A 46 -2.32 -4.66 -28.91
N ALA A 47 -1.42 -3.81 -28.41
CA ALA A 47 -1.18 -2.49 -29.01
C ALA A 47 -0.71 -2.61 -30.46
N VAL A 48 0.22 -3.52 -30.74
CA VAL A 48 0.70 -3.77 -32.11
C VAL A 48 -0.40 -4.36 -32.99
N ALA A 49 -1.15 -5.35 -32.47
CA ALA A 49 -2.24 -5.98 -33.22
C ALA A 49 -3.37 -5.00 -33.56
N ILE A 50 -3.85 -4.25 -32.55
CA ILE A 50 -4.92 -3.23 -32.73
C ILE A 50 -4.41 -2.09 -33.60
N GLY A 51 -3.17 -1.63 -33.42
CA GLY A 51 -2.55 -0.57 -34.21
C GLY A 51 -2.39 -0.98 -35.67
N GLY A 52 -2.02 -2.26 -35.91
CA GLY A 52 -1.95 -2.83 -37.27
C GLY A 52 -3.32 -2.92 -37.93
N TRP A 53 -4.33 -3.41 -37.20
CA TRP A 53 -5.70 -3.47 -37.68
C TRP A 53 -6.27 -2.10 -38.04
N ASN A 54 -6.00 -1.10 -37.21
CA ASN A 54 -6.49 0.28 -37.39
C ASN A 54 -5.59 1.14 -38.29
N ASN A 55 -4.49 0.59 -38.80
CA ASN A 55 -3.47 1.31 -39.58
C ASN A 55 -2.87 2.51 -38.82
N ARG A 56 -2.59 2.34 -37.49
CA ARG A 56 -2.10 3.37 -36.57
C ARG A 56 -0.71 3.07 -36.03
N PHE A 57 0.21 2.52 -36.82
CA PHE A 57 1.56 2.22 -36.37
C PHE A 57 2.38 3.48 -36.01
N ALA A 58 2.12 4.60 -36.69
CA ALA A 58 2.76 5.86 -36.38
C ALA A 58 2.38 6.35 -34.98
N GLU A 59 1.08 6.27 -34.63
CA GLU A 59 0.57 6.65 -33.32
C GLU A 59 1.01 5.70 -32.22
N VAL A 60 1.16 4.39 -32.51
CA VAL A 60 1.73 3.41 -31.57
C VAL A 60 3.17 3.78 -31.22
N THR A 61 3.99 4.11 -32.26
CA THR A 61 5.39 4.52 -32.07
C THR A 61 5.48 5.85 -31.32
N ALA A 62 4.68 6.85 -31.72
CA ALA A 62 4.61 8.13 -31.04
C ALA A 62 4.21 7.97 -29.56
N GLY A 63 3.20 7.13 -29.30
CA GLY A 63 2.76 6.81 -27.93
C GLY A 63 3.84 6.17 -27.07
N ALA A 64 4.67 5.27 -27.64
CA ALA A 64 5.79 4.66 -26.93
C ALA A 64 6.84 5.72 -26.51
N LEU A 65 7.23 6.58 -27.47
CA LEU A 65 8.24 7.62 -27.22
C LEU A 65 7.75 8.69 -26.24
N ASP A 66 6.48 9.09 -26.37
CA ASP A 66 5.84 10.05 -25.46
C ASP A 66 5.72 9.46 -24.04
N GLY A 67 5.32 8.19 -23.92
CA GLY A 67 5.29 7.47 -22.65
C GLY A 67 6.65 7.44 -21.95
N ALA A 68 7.73 7.18 -22.69
CA ALA A 68 9.08 7.16 -22.14
C ALA A 68 9.51 8.56 -21.65
N LYS A 69 9.27 9.61 -22.44
CA LYS A 69 9.58 11.00 -22.04
C LYS A 69 8.77 11.42 -20.80
N THR A 70 7.49 11.16 -20.82
CA THR A 70 6.57 11.48 -19.73
C THR A 70 6.99 10.82 -18.42
N ALA A 71 7.41 9.54 -18.46
CA ALA A 71 7.90 8.82 -17.29
C ALA A 71 9.07 9.52 -16.58
N VAL A 72 10.03 10.02 -17.34
CA VAL A 72 11.20 10.71 -16.79
C VAL A 72 10.82 12.07 -16.21
N VAL A 73 10.01 12.87 -16.93
CA VAL A 73 9.55 14.18 -16.44
C VAL A 73 8.81 14.04 -15.11
N ILE A 74 7.92 13.05 -15.01
CA ILE A 74 7.16 12.77 -13.80
C ILE A 74 8.11 12.36 -12.66
N ALA A 75 9.03 11.44 -12.91
CA ALA A 75 9.97 10.97 -11.90
C ALA A 75 10.79 12.14 -11.32
N LEU A 76 11.28 13.03 -12.17
CA LEU A 76 12.00 14.23 -11.74
C LEU A 76 11.13 15.15 -10.88
N GLY A 77 9.85 15.36 -11.26
CA GLY A 77 8.91 16.16 -10.48
C GLY A 77 8.57 15.56 -9.10
N LEU A 78 8.65 14.25 -8.98
CA LEU A 78 8.36 13.56 -7.72
C LEU A 78 9.50 13.63 -6.69
N ILE A 79 10.76 13.86 -7.10
CA ILE A 79 11.93 13.81 -6.21
C ILE A 79 11.75 14.71 -4.99
N GLY A 80 11.44 15.99 -5.20
CA GLY A 80 11.33 16.95 -4.09
C GLY A 80 10.18 16.64 -3.13
N ILE A 81 9.05 16.20 -3.67
CA ILE A 81 7.87 15.89 -2.86
C ILE A 81 8.07 14.60 -2.06
N MET A 82 8.67 13.57 -2.67
CA MET A 82 9.01 12.33 -1.96
C MET A 82 10.08 12.57 -0.89
N ALA A 83 11.08 13.41 -1.16
CA ALA A 83 12.07 13.81 -0.17
C ALA A 83 11.42 14.53 1.03
N LEU A 84 10.49 15.47 0.77
CA LEU A 84 9.71 16.14 1.82
C LEU A 84 8.96 15.12 2.69
N TRP A 85 8.19 14.21 2.05
CA TRP A 85 7.36 13.26 2.78
C TRP A 85 8.18 12.25 3.57
N LEU A 86 9.23 11.65 2.99
CA LEU A 86 10.06 10.69 3.70
C LEU A 86 10.90 11.36 4.80
N GLY A 87 11.30 12.63 4.61
CA GLY A 87 11.91 13.41 5.68
C GLY A 87 10.97 13.60 6.88
N VAL A 88 9.72 13.99 6.63
CA VAL A 88 8.70 14.16 7.68
C VAL A 88 8.34 12.82 8.34
N MET A 89 8.19 11.75 7.54
CA MET A 89 7.84 10.42 8.06
C MET A 89 8.95 9.85 8.94
N ARG A 90 10.23 10.07 8.59
CA ARG A 90 11.37 9.67 9.43
C ARG A 90 11.32 10.34 10.80
N LEU A 91 10.93 11.63 10.88
CA LEU A 91 10.73 12.30 12.17
C LEU A 91 9.67 11.60 13.03
N ALA A 92 8.55 11.20 12.42
CA ALA A 92 7.48 10.48 13.11
C ALA A 92 7.95 9.12 13.65
N GLU A 93 8.69 8.37 12.84
CA GLU A 93 9.25 7.07 13.19
C GLU A 93 10.27 7.18 14.32
N ARG A 94 11.30 8.03 14.15
CA ARG A 94 12.36 8.24 15.14
C ARG A 94 11.85 8.82 16.47
N ALA A 95 10.80 9.64 16.41
CA ALA A 95 10.14 10.18 17.60
C ALA A 95 9.28 9.15 18.36
N GLY A 96 9.16 7.91 17.90
CA GLY A 96 8.39 6.85 18.56
C GLY A 96 6.87 7.02 18.43
N LEU A 97 6.40 7.70 17.37
CA LEU A 97 4.96 7.88 17.14
C LEU A 97 4.30 6.56 16.74
N VAL A 98 5.00 5.73 15.95
CA VAL A 98 4.52 4.39 15.54
C VAL A 98 4.20 3.55 16.78
N GLN A 99 5.08 3.53 17.77
CA GLN A 99 4.90 2.78 19.02
C GLN A 99 3.68 3.28 19.81
N ARG A 100 3.47 4.60 19.86
CA ARG A 100 2.29 5.18 20.54
C ARG A 100 0.99 4.85 19.82
N MET A 101 0.97 4.92 18.49
CA MET A 101 -0.20 4.53 17.71
C MET A 101 -0.49 3.03 17.87
N ALA A 102 0.54 2.20 17.85
CA ALA A 102 0.43 0.77 18.10
C ALA A 102 -0.23 0.49 19.46
N TYR A 103 0.24 1.17 20.52
CA TYR A 103 -0.36 1.05 21.85
C TYR A 103 -1.85 1.45 21.87
N GLY A 104 -2.23 2.53 21.15
CA GLY A 104 -3.62 2.97 21.02
C GLY A 104 -4.51 1.98 20.26
N LEU A 105 -3.93 1.20 19.31
CA LEU A 105 -4.65 0.20 18.53
C LEU A 105 -4.84 -1.14 19.25
N ARG A 106 -4.09 -1.38 20.35
CA ARG A 106 -4.13 -2.66 21.08
C ARG A 106 -5.54 -3.15 21.43
N PRO A 107 -6.46 -2.32 22.00
CA PRO A 107 -7.80 -2.78 22.37
C PRO A 107 -8.65 -3.18 21.16
N LEU A 108 -8.40 -2.59 20.00
CA LEU A 108 -9.07 -2.94 18.76
C LEU A 108 -8.56 -4.29 18.23
N LEU A 109 -7.24 -4.45 18.16
CA LEU A 109 -6.63 -5.67 17.62
C LEU A 109 -6.90 -6.91 18.48
N SER A 110 -6.89 -6.78 19.80
CA SER A 110 -7.22 -7.90 20.69
C SER A 110 -8.65 -8.46 20.46
N ARG A 111 -9.58 -7.61 19.99
CA ARG A 111 -10.93 -8.06 19.61
C ARG A 111 -10.97 -8.65 18.20
N LEU A 112 -10.17 -8.14 17.28
CA LEU A 112 -10.12 -8.64 15.89
C LEU A 112 -9.39 -9.97 15.77
N PHE A 113 -8.40 -10.23 16.63
CA PHE A 113 -7.55 -11.41 16.63
C PHE A 113 -7.67 -12.22 17.93
N PRO A 114 -8.83 -12.83 18.20
CA PRO A 114 -9.03 -13.59 19.43
C PRO A 114 -8.11 -14.82 19.54
N ASP A 115 -7.64 -15.36 18.41
CA ASP A 115 -6.74 -16.50 18.32
C ASP A 115 -5.28 -16.15 18.67
N VAL A 116 -4.96 -14.85 18.83
CA VAL A 116 -3.60 -14.38 19.16
C VAL A 116 -3.57 -13.88 20.60
N PRO A 117 -2.78 -14.53 21.48
CA PRO A 117 -2.67 -14.07 22.86
C PRO A 117 -2.19 -12.64 22.96
N PRO A 118 -2.77 -11.80 23.83
CA PRO A 118 -2.42 -10.37 23.94
C PRO A 118 -0.95 -10.08 24.22
N ASP A 119 -0.27 -11.00 24.89
CA ASP A 119 1.14 -10.85 25.30
C ASP A 119 2.10 -11.57 24.32
N HIS A 120 1.58 -12.20 23.27
CA HIS A 120 2.40 -12.84 22.24
C HIS A 120 3.10 -11.81 21.35
N PRO A 121 4.37 -12.02 20.92
CA PRO A 121 5.10 -11.11 20.04
C PRO A 121 4.35 -10.74 18.77
N ALA A 122 3.56 -11.65 18.18
CA ALA A 122 2.74 -11.42 17.01
C ALA A 122 1.79 -10.23 17.18
N MET A 123 1.19 -10.06 18.37
CA MET A 123 0.31 -8.91 18.63
C MET A 123 1.08 -7.59 18.52
N GLY A 124 2.28 -7.54 19.06
CA GLY A 124 3.16 -6.36 18.98
C GLY A 124 3.57 -6.04 17.55
N SER A 125 4.02 -7.04 16.81
CA SER A 125 4.47 -6.88 15.41
C SER A 125 3.32 -6.47 14.49
N MET A 126 2.12 -7.03 14.64
CA MET A 126 0.92 -6.62 13.90
C MET A 126 0.53 -5.17 14.21
N LEU A 127 0.55 -4.77 15.48
CA LEU A 127 0.26 -3.41 15.90
C LEU A 127 1.22 -2.40 15.28
N MET A 128 2.51 -2.71 15.29
CA MET A 128 3.54 -1.86 14.69
C MET A 128 3.38 -1.73 13.18
N ASN A 129 3.09 -2.83 12.48
CA ASN A 129 2.82 -2.82 11.05
C ASN A 129 1.61 -1.95 10.71
N MET A 130 0.49 -2.12 11.41
CA MET A 130 -0.71 -1.33 11.17
C MET A 130 -0.50 0.16 11.47
N ALA A 131 0.18 0.49 12.56
CA ALA A 131 0.52 1.87 12.89
C ALA A 131 1.42 2.52 11.82
N ALA A 132 2.40 1.78 11.29
CA ALA A 132 3.27 2.24 10.21
C ALA A 132 2.47 2.47 8.91
N ASN A 133 1.56 1.56 8.55
CA ASN A 133 0.66 1.73 7.40
C ASN A 133 -0.24 2.96 7.57
N MET A 134 -0.83 3.17 8.74
CA MET A 134 -1.67 4.34 9.02
C MET A 134 -0.92 5.66 8.85
N LEU A 135 0.34 5.70 9.21
CA LEU A 135 1.22 6.85 9.00
C LEU A 135 1.72 7.00 7.55
N GLY A 136 1.47 6.00 6.69
CA GLY A 136 1.99 6.02 5.31
C GLY A 136 3.48 5.69 5.21
N LEU A 137 4.06 5.00 6.21
CA LEU A 137 5.45 4.56 6.25
C LEU A 137 5.65 3.26 5.45
N GLY A 138 5.37 3.28 4.14
CA GLY A 138 5.39 2.08 3.31
C GLY A 138 6.68 1.26 3.40
N ASN A 139 7.84 1.93 3.47
CA ASN A 139 9.14 1.27 3.59
C ASN A 139 9.32 0.55 4.94
N ALA A 140 8.83 1.13 6.04
CA ALA A 140 8.90 0.52 7.37
C ALA A 140 7.76 -0.49 7.62
N ALA A 141 6.63 -0.34 6.96
CA ALA A 141 5.48 -1.22 7.15
C ALA A 141 5.74 -2.65 6.65
N THR A 142 6.40 -2.82 5.50
CA THR A 142 6.67 -4.15 4.93
C THR A 142 7.53 -5.04 5.85
N PRO A 143 8.70 -4.60 6.36
CA PRO A 143 9.49 -5.39 7.32
C PRO A 143 8.72 -5.76 8.59
N LEU A 144 7.93 -4.82 9.12
CA LEU A 144 7.09 -5.08 10.29
C LEU A 144 6.01 -6.13 10.01
N GLY A 145 5.43 -6.11 8.79
CA GLY A 145 4.47 -7.10 8.35
C GLY A 145 5.09 -8.50 8.16
N LEU A 146 6.30 -8.57 7.63
CA LEU A 146 7.08 -9.82 7.52
C LEU A 146 7.37 -10.41 8.89
N ARG A 147 7.73 -9.57 9.88
CA ARG A 147 7.92 -9.99 11.26
C ARG A 147 6.61 -10.50 11.85
N ALA A 148 5.51 -9.76 11.66
CA ALA A 148 4.20 -10.17 12.14
C ALA A 148 3.76 -11.54 11.58
N MET A 149 4.03 -11.80 10.30
CA MET A 149 3.74 -13.11 9.70
C MET A 149 4.59 -14.24 10.30
N ARG A 150 5.89 -14.00 10.52
CA ARG A 150 6.77 -14.97 11.21
C ARG A 150 6.30 -15.25 12.62
N ASP A 151 5.93 -14.23 13.36
CA ASP A 151 5.43 -14.39 14.73
C ASP A 151 4.06 -15.12 14.74
N LEU A 152 3.18 -14.87 13.74
CA LEU A 152 1.92 -15.58 13.56
C LEU A 152 2.12 -17.05 13.16
N GLU A 153 3.17 -17.37 12.39
CA GLU A 153 3.49 -18.76 12.02
C GLU A 153 3.88 -19.59 13.24
N THR A 154 4.47 -19.01 14.28
CA THR A 154 4.75 -19.72 15.54
C THR A 154 3.48 -20.19 16.26
N LEU A 155 2.35 -19.54 16.01
CA LEU A 155 1.02 -19.91 16.52
C LEU A 155 0.23 -20.79 15.54
N ASN A 156 0.78 -21.08 14.37
CA ASN A 156 0.06 -21.77 13.31
C ASN A 156 0.10 -23.28 13.53
N PRO A 157 -1.06 -23.94 13.81
CA PRO A 157 -1.10 -25.38 14.04
C PRO A 157 -0.88 -26.20 12.76
N ARG A 158 -0.87 -25.56 11.57
CA ARG A 158 -0.78 -26.26 10.26
C ARG A 158 0.21 -25.52 9.35
N PRO A 159 1.51 -25.82 9.42
CA PRO A 159 2.50 -25.20 8.55
C PRO A 159 2.13 -25.32 7.06
N GLY A 160 2.32 -24.25 6.31
CA GLY A 160 1.97 -24.21 4.88
C GLY A 160 0.51 -23.85 4.56
N VAL A 161 -0.38 -23.79 5.55
CA VAL A 161 -1.79 -23.38 5.41
C VAL A 161 -2.02 -22.12 6.23
N ALA A 162 -2.54 -21.05 5.64
CA ALA A 162 -2.79 -19.80 6.36
C ALA A 162 -3.78 -20.00 7.52
N SER A 163 -3.44 -19.49 8.71
CA SER A 163 -4.37 -19.44 9.86
C SER A 163 -5.43 -18.35 9.66
N ASN A 164 -6.51 -18.35 10.44
CA ASN A 164 -7.53 -17.28 10.37
C ASN A 164 -6.94 -15.91 10.71
N ALA A 165 -6.04 -15.86 11.69
CA ALA A 165 -5.33 -14.63 12.05
C ALA A 165 -4.49 -14.10 10.88
N MET A 166 -3.73 -14.97 10.21
CA MET A 166 -2.95 -14.59 9.02
C MET A 166 -3.82 -14.09 7.89
N CYS A 167 -4.95 -14.73 7.60
CA CYS A 167 -5.89 -14.30 6.55
C CYS A 167 -6.49 -12.94 6.86
N THR A 168 -6.94 -12.71 8.10
CA THR A 168 -7.49 -11.43 8.55
C THR A 168 -6.43 -10.33 8.52
N PHE A 169 -5.21 -10.62 8.98
CA PHE A 169 -4.10 -9.67 8.94
C PHE A 169 -3.72 -9.27 7.52
N LEU A 170 -3.69 -10.22 6.59
CA LEU A 170 -3.45 -9.94 5.19
C LEU A 170 -4.56 -9.05 4.59
N ALA A 171 -5.83 -9.35 4.83
CA ALA A 171 -6.96 -8.58 4.34
C ALA A 171 -6.94 -7.13 4.85
N ILE A 172 -6.56 -6.91 6.12
CA ILE A 172 -6.39 -5.57 6.69
C ILE A 172 -5.22 -4.84 6.02
N ASN A 173 -4.10 -5.51 5.76
CA ASN A 173 -2.97 -4.90 5.06
C ASN A 173 -3.30 -4.55 3.62
N THR A 174 -4.13 -5.34 2.94
CA THR A 174 -4.65 -5.03 1.60
C THR A 174 -5.52 -3.76 1.61
N SER A 175 -6.40 -3.61 2.59
CA SER A 175 -7.22 -2.40 2.73
C SER A 175 -6.43 -1.17 3.17
N SER A 176 -5.23 -1.39 3.75
CA SER A 176 -4.21 -0.40 4.12
C SER A 176 -4.79 0.94 4.58
N VAL A 177 -5.33 0.99 5.80
CA VAL A 177 -5.87 2.24 6.34
C VAL A 177 -4.76 3.29 6.42
N GLN A 178 -4.72 4.18 5.43
CA GLN A 178 -3.78 5.29 5.37
C GLN A 178 -4.48 6.58 5.81
N LEU A 179 -3.93 7.27 6.78
CA LEU A 179 -4.41 8.60 7.18
C LEU A 179 -4.12 9.62 6.10
N ILE A 180 -3.02 9.42 5.35
CA ILE A 180 -2.58 10.33 4.30
C ILE A 180 -2.00 9.54 3.13
N PRO A 181 -2.61 9.63 1.94
CA PRO A 181 -2.13 8.98 0.72
C PRO A 181 -0.98 9.79 0.10
N THR A 182 0.20 9.77 0.74
CA THR A 182 1.36 10.62 0.42
C THR A 182 1.78 10.55 -1.05
N THR A 183 1.83 9.35 -1.63
CA THR A 183 2.23 9.14 -3.02
C THR A 183 1.24 9.75 -4.01
N ALA A 184 -0.06 9.58 -3.79
CA ALA A 184 -1.09 10.17 -4.65
C ALA A 184 -1.08 11.70 -4.58
N ILE A 185 -0.89 12.26 -3.37
CA ILE A 185 -0.73 13.71 -3.17
C ILE A 185 0.52 14.22 -3.90
N ALA A 186 1.63 13.45 -3.83
CA ALA A 186 2.87 13.81 -4.52
C ALA A 186 2.68 13.93 -6.04
N ILE A 187 1.94 12.98 -6.66
CA ILE A 187 1.63 13.02 -8.09
C ILE A 187 0.78 14.25 -8.45
N LEU A 188 -0.29 14.49 -7.69
CA LEU A 188 -1.15 15.64 -7.93
C LEU A 188 -0.39 16.96 -7.79
N ALA A 189 0.47 17.07 -6.77
CA ALA A 189 1.29 18.27 -6.54
C ALA A 189 2.36 18.45 -7.63
N ALA A 190 3.05 17.38 -8.05
CA ALA A 190 4.04 17.41 -9.14
C ALA A 190 3.40 17.82 -10.48
N ALA A 191 2.13 17.48 -10.69
CA ALA A 191 1.36 17.88 -11.86
C ALA A 191 0.79 19.31 -11.76
N GLY A 192 1.07 20.04 -10.68
CA GLY A 192 0.61 21.43 -10.50
C GLY A 192 -0.85 21.57 -10.03
N SER A 193 -1.36 20.60 -9.24
CA SER A 193 -2.69 20.73 -8.66
C SER A 193 -2.81 21.94 -7.75
N ALA A 194 -3.89 22.69 -7.88
CA ALA A 194 -4.21 23.79 -6.98
C ALA A 194 -4.56 23.30 -5.55
N ARG A 195 -5.07 22.05 -5.43
CA ARG A 195 -5.49 21.45 -4.16
C ARG A 195 -5.09 19.95 -4.10
N PRO A 196 -3.79 19.63 -4.03
CA PRO A 196 -3.32 18.23 -4.06
C PRO A 196 -3.81 17.40 -2.87
N THR A 197 -4.23 18.05 -1.78
CA THR A 197 -4.77 17.44 -0.56
C THR A 197 -6.27 17.14 -0.62
N ALA A 198 -6.97 17.56 -1.67
CA ALA A 198 -8.43 17.34 -1.78
C ALA A 198 -8.82 15.86 -1.62
N ILE A 199 -7.90 14.95 -1.94
CA ILE A 199 -8.10 13.50 -1.84
C ILE A 199 -7.90 12.92 -0.43
N VAL A 200 -7.37 13.66 0.55
CA VAL A 200 -7.06 13.11 1.89
C VAL A 200 -8.31 12.59 2.58
N GLY A 201 -9.34 13.42 2.64
CA GLY A 201 -10.60 13.03 3.27
C GLY A 201 -11.33 11.93 2.49
N THR A 202 -11.36 12.01 1.16
CA THR A 202 -12.02 11.00 0.32
C THR A 202 -11.30 9.66 0.38
N ALA A 203 -9.96 9.64 0.35
CA ALA A 203 -9.16 8.44 0.49
C ALA A 203 -9.32 7.81 1.88
N LEU A 204 -9.32 8.62 2.95
CA LEU A 204 -9.53 8.13 4.31
C LEU A 204 -10.91 7.45 4.45
N MET A 205 -11.96 8.05 3.93
CA MET A 205 -13.29 7.44 3.98
C MET A 205 -13.37 6.17 3.13
N ALA A 206 -12.78 6.18 1.93
CA ALA A 206 -12.77 5.00 1.05
C ALA A 206 -11.97 3.83 1.67
N THR A 207 -10.81 4.10 2.29
CA THR A 207 -10.03 3.05 2.95
C THR A 207 -10.71 2.51 4.21
N LEU A 208 -11.47 3.32 4.95
CA LEU A 208 -12.27 2.84 6.07
C LEU A 208 -13.40 1.90 5.60
N CYS A 209 -14.06 2.22 4.48
CA CYS A 209 -15.03 1.30 3.85
C CYS A 209 -14.34 -0.01 3.42
N ALA A 210 -13.19 0.08 2.74
CA ALA A 210 -12.42 -1.08 2.32
C ALA A 210 -11.98 -1.94 3.52
N ALA A 211 -11.47 -1.32 4.60
CA ALA A 211 -11.05 -2.02 5.81
C ALA A 211 -12.20 -2.72 6.54
N THR A 212 -13.36 -2.06 6.59
CA THR A 212 -14.56 -2.68 7.17
C THR A 212 -14.96 -3.93 6.39
N VAL A 213 -15.01 -3.85 5.05
CA VAL A 213 -15.33 -5.01 4.21
C VAL A 213 -14.23 -6.07 4.27
N ALA A 214 -12.95 -5.68 4.35
CA ALA A 214 -11.82 -6.61 4.54
C ALA A 214 -12.02 -7.47 5.80
N VAL A 215 -12.30 -6.84 6.93
CA VAL A 215 -12.52 -7.54 8.20
C VAL A 215 -13.78 -8.39 8.17
N VAL A 216 -14.91 -7.82 7.73
CA VAL A 216 -16.19 -8.54 7.68
C VAL A 216 -16.10 -9.74 6.74
N SER A 217 -15.53 -9.56 5.53
CA SER A 217 -15.38 -10.65 4.57
C SER A 217 -14.39 -11.72 5.08
N ALA A 218 -13.27 -11.33 5.70
CA ALA A 218 -12.34 -12.29 6.27
C ALA A 218 -13.01 -13.13 7.37
N LYS A 219 -13.79 -12.51 8.26
CA LYS A 219 -14.52 -13.21 9.32
C LYS A 219 -15.68 -14.07 8.79
N PHE A 220 -16.38 -13.62 7.76
CA PHE A 220 -17.47 -14.38 7.15
C PHE A 220 -16.94 -15.57 6.33
N LEU A 221 -15.92 -15.37 5.51
CA LEU A 221 -15.37 -16.40 4.64
C LEU A 221 -14.63 -17.49 5.41
N GLN A 222 -14.08 -17.20 6.60
CA GLN A 222 -13.36 -18.20 7.41
C GLN A 222 -14.22 -19.42 7.78
N ASP A 223 -15.54 -19.23 7.93
CA ASP A 223 -16.47 -20.25 8.37
C ASP A 223 -17.07 -21.07 7.21
N LEU A 224 -16.82 -20.63 5.95
CA LEU A 224 -17.34 -21.32 4.78
C LEU A 224 -16.59 -22.64 4.52
N PRO A 225 -17.29 -23.76 4.23
CA PRO A 225 -16.68 -25.07 4.00
C PRO A 225 -15.61 -25.08 2.90
N VAL A 226 -15.79 -24.23 1.87
CA VAL A 226 -14.86 -24.11 0.73
C VAL A 226 -13.48 -23.63 1.14
N PHE A 227 -13.39 -22.83 2.22
CA PHE A 227 -12.14 -22.27 2.71
C PHE A 227 -11.61 -22.96 3.96
N GLN A 228 -12.33 -23.97 4.46
CA GLN A 228 -11.81 -24.79 5.56
C GLN A 228 -10.61 -25.59 5.07
N PRO A 229 -9.57 -25.75 5.91
CA PRO A 229 -8.40 -26.54 5.53
C PRO A 229 -8.85 -27.97 5.26
N ILE A 230 -8.54 -28.49 4.08
CA ILE A 230 -8.72 -29.90 3.77
C ILE A 230 -7.91 -30.67 4.82
N ALA A 231 -8.56 -31.59 5.53
CA ALA A 231 -7.89 -32.43 6.47
C ALA A 231 -6.88 -33.30 5.68
N VAL A 232 -5.63 -32.85 5.62
CA VAL A 232 -4.55 -33.70 5.14
C VAL A 232 -4.42 -34.81 6.21
N LYS A 233 -4.75 -36.05 5.86
CA LYS A 233 -4.39 -37.22 6.68
C LYS A 233 -2.91 -37.06 6.97
N GLU A 234 -2.57 -36.97 8.26
CA GLU A 234 -1.19 -37.00 8.71
C GLU A 234 -0.46 -38.13 7.97
N PRO A 235 0.66 -37.86 7.31
CA PRO A 235 1.54 -38.93 6.93
C PRO A 235 1.96 -39.58 8.25
N LYS A 236 1.70 -40.93 8.43
CA LYS A 236 2.24 -41.69 9.54
C LYS A 236 3.70 -41.32 9.69
N GLU A 237 4.08 -40.83 10.87
CA GLU A 237 5.45 -40.49 11.23
C GLU A 237 6.42 -41.60 10.73
N PRO A 238 7.42 -41.22 9.94
CA PRO A 238 8.64 -42.00 9.91
C PRO A 238 9.42 -41.62 11.17
N GLU A 239 9.78 -42.64 11.93
CA GLU A 239 10.55 -42.54 13.16
C GLU A 239 11.65 -41.49 13.13
N THR A 240 11.62 -40.69 14.14
CA THR A 240 12.54 -39.61 14.55
C THR A 240 14.00 -39.89 14.22
N LYS A 241 14.52 -39.24 13.20
CA LYS A 241 15.90 -38.75 13.21
C LYS A 241 15.84 -37.27 13.38
N THR A 242 16.23 -36.79 14.54
CA THR A 242 16.46 -35.39 14.86
C THR A 242 17.37 -34.76 13.81
N VAL A 243 16.77 -34.18 12.78
CA VAL A 243 17.46 -33.26 11.87
C VAL A 243 17.55 -31.95 12.61
N PRO A 244 18.74 -31.34 12.81
CA PRO A 244 18.85 -30.04 13.40
C PRO A 244 18.00 -29.07 12.57
N ALA A 245 17.15 -28.30 13.26
CA ALA A 245 16.30 -27.30 12.64
C ALA A 245 17.14 -26.47 11.65
N ALA A 246 16.81 -26.56 10.37
CA ALA A 246 17.44 -25.75 9.36
C ALA A 246 17.19 -24.28 9.75
N LYS A 247 18.28 -23.53 9.97
CA LYS A 247 18.20 -22.08 10.16
C LYS A 247 17.37 -21.52 9.03
N PRO A 248 16.37 -20.66 9.32
CA PRO A 248 15.59 -20.00 8.27
C PRO A 248 16.53 -19.30 7.32
N ALA A 249 16.26 -19.37 6.02
CA ALA A 249 16.98 -18.61 4.98
C ALA A 249 16.71 -17.10 5.17
N ALA A 250 17.35 -16.51 6.18
CA ALA A 250 17.15 -15.14 6.64
C ALA A 250 18.14 -14.15 6.03
N ASP A 251 19.07 -14.58 5.16
CA ASP A 251 20.25 -13.76 4.84
C ASP A 251 20.11 -12.84 3.62
N HIS A 252 18.96 -12.80 2.92
CA HIS A 252 18.77 -11.83 1.84
C HIS A 252 17.87 -10.63 2.20
N PHE A 253 17.28 -10.61 3.39
CA PHE A 253 16.61 -9.48 4.03
C PHE A 253 17.05 -9.36 5.49
N ALA A 254 18.37 -9.39 5.74
CA ALA A 254 18.93 -8.97 7.01
C ALA A 254 18.67 -7.45 7.14
N PHE A 255 17.48 -7.11 7.56
CA PHE A 255 17.28 -5.82 8.20
C PHE A 255 17.91 -5.94 9.57
N ASP A 256 18.87 -5.06 9.86
CA ASP A 256 19.46 -4.95 11.18
C ASP A 256 18.32 -4.86 12.21
N ASP A 257 18.17 -5.90 13.02
CA ASP A 257 17.18 -5.95 14.11
C ASP A 257 17.42 -4.81 15.11
N GLU A 258 18.59 -4.19 15.05
CA GLU A 258 19.00 -3.03 15.79
C GLU A 258 18.22 -1.75 15.44
N SER A 259 17.68 -1.62 14.23
CA SER A 259 16.89 -0.45 13.84
C SER A 259 15.50 -0.42 14.51
N LEU A 260 14.96 -1.59 14.86
CA LEU A 260 13.66 -1.75 15.53
C LEU A 260 13.78 -1.78 17.08
N ALA A 261 14.97 -2.07 17.60
CA ALA A 261 15.29 -2.10 19.03
C ALA A 261 15.73 -0.75 19.58
N GLN A 262 15.34 0.38 18.96
CA GLN A 262 15.69 1.67 19.48
C GLN A 262 15.03 1.89 20.84
N PRO A 263 15.80 2.38 21.85
CA PRO A 263 15.24 2.66 23.16
C PRO A 263 14.03 3.60 23.00
N PRO A 264 12.98 3.42 23.80
CA PRO A 264 11.80 4.26 23.73
C PRO A 264 12.24 5.72 23.81
N ALA A 265 11.90 6.51 22.79
CA ALA A 265 12.27 7.92 22.72
C ALA A 265 11.95 8.60 24.05
N ALA A 266 12.83 9.46 24.53
CA ALA A 266 12.71 10.14 25.80
C ALA A 266 11.29 10.72 26.01
N ARG A 267 10.85 10.85 27.27
CA ARG A 267 9.58 11.52 27.58
C ARG A 267 9.60 12.93 26.97
N PRO A 268 8.49 13.39 26.35
CA PRO A 268 8.47 14.72 25.77
C PRO A 268 8.77 15.78 26.82
N ALA A 269 9.61 16.73 26.49
CA ALA A 269 9.93 17.86 27.36
C ALA A 269 8.65 18.68 27.69
N PRO A 270 8.55 19.30 28.87
CA PRO A 270 7.36 20.07 29.29
C PRO A 270 6.95 21.15 28.28
N TRP A 271 7.92 21.88 27.71
CA TRP A 271 7.65 22.89 26.68
C TRP A 271 7.03 22.28 25.43
N GLY A 272 7.44 21.06 25.05
CA GLY A 272 6.92 20.35 23.89
C GLY A 272 5.46 19.95 24.07
N LEU A 273 5.05 19.55 25.28
CA LEU A 273 3.64 19.30 25.58
C LEU A 273 2.80 20.58 25.42
N VAL A 274 3.28 21.71 25.93
CA VAL A 274 2.60 23.01 25.76
C VAL A 274 2.48 23.37 24.27
N ALA A 275 3.57 23.24 23.51
CA ALA A 275 3.57 23.52 22.08
C ALA A 275 2.60 22.63 21.31
N LEU A 276 2.52 21.33 21.62
CA LEU A 276 1.57 20.39 21.00
C LEU A 276 0.11 20.71 21.36
N VAL A 277 -0.16 21.10 22.60
CA VAL A 277 -1.51 21.54 23.01
C VAL A 277 -1.92 22.81 22.28
N LEU A 278 -1.04 23.81 22.21
CA LEU A 278 -1.30 25.07 21.48
C LEU A 278 -1.51 24.78 19.99
N LEU A 279 -0.72 23.91 19.40
CA LEU A 279 -0.89 23.47 18.01
C LEU A 279 -2.26 22.79 17.81
N GLY A 280 -2.64 21.87 18.69
CA GLY A 280 -3.94 21.19 18.66
C GLY A 280 -5.10 22.16 18.78
N VAL A 281 -5.04 23.14 19.69
CA VAL A 281 -6.04 24.19 19.85
C VAL A 281 -6.12 25.05 18.59
N PHE A 282 -4.98 25.45 18.02
CA PHE A 282 -4.91 26.26 16.79
C PHE A 282 -5.60 25.54 15.63
N PHE A 283 -5.22 24.28 15.35
CA PHE A 283 -5.83 23.50 14.26
C PHE A 283 -7.29 23.11 14.54
N GLY A 284 -7.64 22.87 15.80
CA GLY A 284 -9.03 22.64 16.23
C GLY A 284 -9.92 23.87 15.95
N MET A 285 -9.44 25.06 16.29
CA MET A 285 -10.14 26.31 15.99
C MET A 285 -10.22 26.56 14.47
N ALA A 286 -9.14 26.30 13.71
CA ALA A 286 -9.12 26.43 12.26
C ALA A 286 -10.14 25.48 11.62
N PHE A 287 -10.20 24.23 12.07
CA PHE A 287 -11.19 23.24 11.63
C PHE A 287 -12.62 23.70 11.92
N LEU A 288 -12.88 24.11 13.16
CA LEU A 288 -14.20 24.57 13.59
C LEU A 288 -14.65 25.80 12.78
N ARG A 289 -13.72 26.73 12.49
CA ARG A 289 -13.97 27.92 11.66
C ARG A 289 -14.37 27.53 10.21
N MET A 290 -13.79 26.46 9.66
CA MET A 290 -14.10 25.99 8.31
C MET A 290 -15.42 25.22 8.24
N VAL A 291 -15.71 24.40 9.24
CA VAL A 291 -16.89 23.52 9.27
C VAL A 291 -18.14 24.28 9.76
N ALA A 292 -17.99 25.07 10.82
CA ALA A 292 -19.07 25.77 11.49
C ALA A 292 -18.73 27.25 11.76
N PRO A 293 -18.55 28.08 10.70
CA PRO A 293 -18.14 29.48 10.85
C PRO A 293 -19.13 30.32 11.67
N GLY A 294 -20.41 29.91 11.75
CA GLY A 294 -21.41 30.59 12.56
C GLY A 294 -21.06 30.63 14.05
N VAL A 295 -20.27 29.68 14.57
CA VAL A 295 -19.76 29.72 15.96
C VAL A 295 -18.88 30.95 16.20
N PHE A 296 -18.18 31.40 15.17
CA PHE A 296 -17.31 32.58 15.21
C PHE A 296 -18.00 33.84 14.65
N ARG A 297 -19.32 33.80 14.41
CA ARG A 297 -20.09 34.88 13.76
C ARG A 297 -19.53 35.31 12.39
N LEU A 298 -18.90 34.37 11.67
CA LEU A 298 -18.36 34.61 10.33
C LEU A 298 -19.35 34.13 9.27
N PRO A 299 -19.43 34.80 8.12
CA PRO A 299 -20.24 34.31 7.01
C PRO A 299 -19.65 33.01 6.46
N LEU A 300 -20.51 32.13 5.93
CA LEU A 300 -20.07 30.95 5.18
C LEU A 300 -19.30 31.41 3.94
N PRO A 301 -18.10 30.83 3.67
CA PRO A 301 -17.43 31.06 2.41
C PRO A 301 -18.34 30.65 1.24
N ALA A 302 -18.30 31.39 0.14
CA ALA A 302 -19.16 31.14 -1.03
C ALA A 302 -19.03 29.69 -1.55
N GLU A 303 -17.82 29.15 -1.50
CA GLU A 303 -17.54 27.75 -1.90
C GLU A 303 -18.19 26.72 -0.96
N ALA A 304 -18.40 27.06 0.29
CA ALA A 304 -19.00 26.17 1.31
C ALA A 304 -20.53 26.33 1.42
N ALA A 305 -21.10 27.39 0.82
CA ALA A 305 -22.52 27.69 0.94
C ALA A 305 -23.41 26.57 0.36
N ASN A 306 -22.97 25.92 -0.71
CA ASN A 306 -23.70 24.85 -1.38
C ASN A 306 -23.27 23.44 -0.92
N GLN A 307 -22.34 23.33 0.04
CA GLN A 307 -21.86 22.04 0.54
C GLN A 307 -22.64 21.60 1.78
N ASN A 308 -22.98 20.33 1.82
CA ASN A 308 -23.53 19.72 3.03
C ASN A 308 -22.46 19.62 4.14
N LEU A 309 -22.89 19.38 5.38
CA LEU A 309 -21.96 19.31 6.53
C LEU A 309 -20.86 18.25 6.33
N PHE A 310 -21.20 17.11 5.74
CA PHE A 310 -20.24 16.02 5.47
C PHE A 310 -19.14 16.49 4.53
N ALA A 311 -19.49 17.10 3.40
CA ALA A 311 -18.50 17.63 2.44
C ALA A 311 -17.60 18.70 3.07
N ARG A 312 -18.16 19.60 3.90
CA ARG A 312 -17.39 20.62 4.63
C ARG A 312 -16.37 20.00 5.58
N VAL A 313 -16.77 18.96 6.33
CA VAL A 313 -15.87 18.24 7.24
C VAL A 313 -14.72 17.58 6.46
N VAL A 314 -15.03 16.86 5.37
CA VAL A 314 -14.02 16.19 4.54
C VAL A 314 -13.07 17.21 3.91
N ASN A 315 -13.58 18.31 3.37
CA ASN A 315 -12.76 19.38 2.78
C ASN A 315 -11.87 20.07 3.82
N ALA A 316 -12.39 20.35 5.01
CA ALA A 316 -11.61 20.95 6.09
C ALA A 316 -10.46 20.03 6.54
N LEU A 317 -10.73 18.73 6.71
CA LEU A 317 -9.69 17.75 6.99
C LEU A 317 -8.62 17.72 5.89
N SER A 318 -9.03 17.74 4.62
CA SER A 318 -8.11 17.72 3.49
C SER A 318 -7.19 18.95 3.46
N ILE A 319 -7.73 20.14 3.67
CA ILE A 319 -6.96 21.40 3.64
C ILE A 319 -6.00 21.48 4.82
N LEU A 320 -6.43 21.09 6.01
CA LEU A 320 -5.63 21.21 7.24
C LEU A 320 -4.60 20.10 7.41
N ALA A 321 -4.74 18.96 6.69
CA ALA A 321 -3.92 17.78 6.88
C ALA A 321 -2.41 18.07 6.68
N ILE A 322 -1.99 18.61 5.57
CA ILE A 322 -0.57 18.86 5.29
C ILE A 322 0.03 19.91 6.24
N PRO A 323 -0.56 21.11 6.42
CA PRO A 323 -0.04 22.07 7.38
C PRO A 323 0.07 21.51 8.80
N PHE A 324 -0.93 20.71 9.22
CA PHE A 324 -0.89 20.04 10.52
C PHE A 324 0.30 19.09 10.64
N LEU A 325 0.52 18.21 9.66
CA LEU A 325 1.59 17.22 9.72
C LEU A 325 2.98 17.87 9.64
N LEU A 326 3.15 18.86 8.74
CA LEU A 326 4.41 19.57 8.59
C LEU A 326 4.80 20.38 9.84
N SER A 327 3.83 20.71 10.69
CA SER A 327 4.09 21.34 11.99
C SER A 327 4.14 20.33 13.14
N PHE A 328 3.25 19.36 13.17
CA PHE A 328 3.13 18.39 14.25
C PHE A 328 4.36 17.49 14.39
N PHE A 329 4.83 16.88 13.30
CA PHE A 329 5.94 15.92 13.38
C PHE A 329 7.27 16.57 13.79
N PRO A 330 7.68 17.72 13.22
CA PRO A 330 8.88 18.40 13.70
C PRO A 330 8.79 18.85 15.17
N ILE A 331 7.65 19.41 15.58
CA ILE A 331 7.47 19.83 16.99
C ILE A 331 7.49 18.61 17.92
N TYR A 332 6.82 17.52 17.52
CA TYR A 332 6.81 16.29 18.31
C TYR A 332 8.20 15.65 18.40
N ALA A 333 8.97 15.63 17.30
CA ALA A 333 10.34 15.13 17.27
C ALA A 333 11.28 16.01 18.15
N ALA A 334 11.17 17.34 18.02
CA ALA A 334 11.93 18.28 18.85
C ALA A 334 11.61 18.12 20.35
N ALA A 335 10.33 17.96 20.70
CA ALA A 335 9.89 17.70 22.08
C ALA A 335 10.48 16.40 22.65
N ARG A 336 10.86 15.45 21.80
CA ARG A 336 11.54 14.20 22.14
C ARG A 336 13.07 14.30 22.16
N GLY A 337 13.62 15.48 21.90
CA GLY A 337 15.06 15.74 21.91
C GLY A 337 15.80 15.28 20.65
N LEU A 338 15.08 15.02 19.56
CA LEU A 338 15.69 14.65 18.28
C LEU A 338 16.29 15.87 17.59
N LYS A 339 17.37 15.65 16.84
CA LYS A 339 17.94 16.63 15.91
C LYS A 339 17.09 16.67 14.65
N VAL A 340 16.03 17.48 14.68
CA VAL A 340 14.96 17.50 13.66
C VAL A 340 15.51 17.69 12.26
N TYR A 341 16.46 18.63 12.07
CA TYR A 341 17.03 18.90 10.76
C TYR A 341 17.82 17.71 10.22
N ASP A 342 18.69 17.10 11.04
CA ASP A 342 19.54 15.99 10.63
C ASP A 342 18.70 14.77 10.25
N GLU A 343 17.72 14.41 11.08
CA GLU A 343 16.81 13.30 10.82
C GLU A 343 15.93 13.54 9.59
N PHE A 344 15.47 14.78 9.38
CA PHE A 344 14.72 15.14 8.19
C PHE A 344 15.55 14.97 6.91
N VAL A 345 16.80 15.43 6.93
CA VAL A 345 17.72 15.32 5.78
C VAL A 345 18.02 13.86 5.46
N GLU A 346 18.22 13.00 6.48
CA GLU A 346 18.43 11.56 6.26
C GLU A 346 17.19 10.90 5.63
N GLY A 347 15.99 11.24 6.09
CA GLY A 347 14.76 10.75 5.46
C GLY A 347 14.57 11.27 4.02
N ALA A 348 14.96 12.52 3.76
CA ALA A 348 14.90 13.11 2.42
C ALA A 348 15.82 12.39 1.42
N LYS A 349 17.02 11.93 1.86
CA LYS A 349 17.92 11.11 1.02
C LYS A 349 17.28 9.78 0.60
N GLU A 350 16.51 9.15 1.50
CA GLU A 350 15.74 7.93 1.16
C GLU A 350 14.73 8.21 0.05
N GLY A 351 14.09 9.39 0.06
CA GLY A 351 13.16 9.83 -0.97
C GLY A 351 13.74 9.82 -2.37
N PHE A 352 14.97 10.29 -2.49
CA PHE A 352 15.70 10.26 -3.75
C PHE A 352 15.94 8.83 -4.24
N ASN A 353 16.38 7.94 -3.35
CA ASN A 353 16.63 6.53 -3.68
C ASN A 353 15.35 5.79 -4.11
N VAL A 354 14.22 6.11 -3.51
CA VAL A 354 12.91 5.53 -3.90
C VAL A 354 12.56 5.90 -5.34
N ILE A 355 12.75 7.16 -5.73
CA ILE A 355 12.45 7.61 -7.10
C ILE A 355 13.35 6.91 -8.13
N LEU A 356 14.65 6.78 -7.85
CA LEU A 356 15.57 6.05 -8.75
C LEU A 356 15.11 4.60 -8.98
N LYS A 357 14.57 3.93 -7.96
CA LYS A 357 14.01 2.57 -8.09
C LYS A 357 12.70 2.54 -8.88
N ILE A 358 11.90 3.60 -8.85
CA ILE A 358 10.59 3.67 -9.51
C ILE A 358 10.70 3.99 -11.00
N ILE A 359 11.70 4.76 -11.44
CA ILE A 359 11.89 5.19 -12.84
C ILE A 359 11.75 4.04 -13.86
N PRO A 360 12.46 2.91 -13.73
CA PRO A 360 12.36 1.83 -14.72
C PRO A 360 10.94 1.28 -14.86
N PHE A 361 10.21 1.17 -13.74
CA PHE A 361 8.81 0.70 -13.76
C PHE A 361 7.88 1.71 -14.43
N LEU A 362 8.06 3.01 -14.15
CA LEU A 362 7.29 4.06 -14.82
C LEU A 362 7.52 4.06 -16.31
N VAL A 363 8.77 4.00 -16.77
CA VAL A 363 9.12 3.96 -18.20
C VAL A 363 8.47 2.74 -18.85
N THR A 364 8.69 1.55 -18.30
CA THR A 364 8.17 0.31 -18.86
C THR A 364 6.64 0.34 -19.02
N MET A 365 5.94 0.77 -17.98
CA MET A 365 4.46 0.80 -18.00
C MET A 365 3.90 1.91 -18.87
N LEU A 366 4.46 3.13 -18.81
CA LEU A 366 3.96 4.25 -19.62
C LEU A 366 4.24 4.06 -21.11
N VAL A 367 5.33 3.37 -21.48
CA VAL A 367 5.56 2.94 -22.87
C VAL A 367 4.46 2.01 -23.34
N ALA A 368 4.15 0.93 -22.61
CA ALA A 368 3.11 -0.03 -22.99
C ALA A 368 1.71 0.62 -23.07
N ILE A 369 1.38 1.47 -22.08
CA ILE A 369 0.11 2.21 -22.04
C ILE A 369 0.04 3.22 -23.19
N GLY A 370 1.13 3.93 -23.50
CA GLY A 370 1.22 4.87 -24.61
C GLY A 370 1.00 4.19 -25.95
N MET A 371 1.63 3.02 -26.15
CA MET A 371 1.41 2.18 -27.35
C MET A 371 -0.05 1.74 -27.45
N PHE A 372 -0.61 1.19 -26.38
CA PHE A 372 -2.00 0.71 -26.36
C PHE A 372 -3.01 1.82 -26.62
N LYS A 373 -2.77 3.01 -26.07
CA LYS A 373 -3.56 4.21 -26.35
C LYS A 373 -3.43 4.67 -27.79
N GLY A 374 -2.22 4.78 -28.33
CA GLY A 374 -1.96 5.16 -29.73
C GLY A 374 -2.66 4.22 -30.72
N ALA A 375 -2.70 2.92 -30.41
CA ALA A 375 -3.44 1.93 -31.17
C ALA A 375 -4.99 2.12 -31.16
N GLY A 376 -5.54 2.92 -30.22
CA GLY A 376 -6.98 3.02 -29.96
C GLY A 376 -7.53 1.95 -29.01
N GLY A 377 -6.65 1.23 -28.30
CA GLY A 377 -7.02 0.14 -27.40
C GLY A 377 -7.85 0.57 -26.20
N ILE A 378 -7.63 1.80 -25.67
CA ILE A 378 -8.43 2.36 -24.57
C ILE A 378 -9.88 2.57 -25.01
N ASP A 379 -10.10 3.06 -26.22
CA ASP A 379 -11.45 3.31 -26.74
C ASP A 379 -12.21 1.99 -26.94
N LEU A 380 -11.55 0.97 -27.48
CA LEU A 380 -12.11 -0.38 -27.62
C LEU A 380 -12.46 -0.99 -26.26
N LEU A 381 -11.57 -0.89 -25.27
CA LEU A 381 -11.82 -1.37 -23.93
C LEU A 381 -13.02 -0.66 -23.27
N THR A 382 -13.10 0.66 -23.45
CA THR A 382 -14.20 1.48 -22.95
C THR A 382 -15.54 1.05 -23.58
N GLN A 383 -15.57 0.86 -24.90
CA GLN A 383 -16.78 0.40 -25.62
C GLN A 383 -17.20 -0.99 -25.15
N ALA A 384 -16.27 -1.94 -25.02
CA ALA A 384 -16.55 -3.30 -24.59
C ALA A 384 -17.09 -3.38 -23.14
N LEU A 385 -16.65 -2.52 -22.26
CA LEU A 385 -17.05 -2.51 -20.85
C LEU A 385 -18.25 -1.61 -20.54
N ASN A 386 -18.61 -0.71 -21.46
CA ASN A 386 -19.72 0.23 -21.25
C ASN A 386 -21.07 -0.44 -20.88
N PRO A 387 -21.47 -1.60 -21.46
CA PRO A 387 -22.71 -2.27 -21.09
C PRO A 387 -22.76 -2.70 -19.62
N ILE A 388 -21.61 -3.01 -19.03
CA ILE A 388 -21.50 -3.44 -17.63
C ILE A 388 -21.36 -2.22 -16.71
N LEU A 389 -20.57 -1.24 -17.11
CA LEU A 389 -20.22 -0.08 -16.29
C LEU A 389 -21.24 1.05 -16.34
N GLY A 390 -21.99 1.16 -17.44
CA GLY A 390 -23.03 2.16 -17.62
C GLY A 390 -24.09 2.13 -16.52
N PRO A 391 -24.70 0.98 -16.19
CA PRO A 391 -25.67 0.86 -15.10
C PRO A 391 -25.09 1.22 -13.72
N LEU A 392 -23.78 0.99 -13.51
CA LEU A 392 -23.07 1.32 -12.28
C LEU A 392 -22.61 2.79 -12.24
N HIS A 393 -22.82 3.55 -13.30
CA HIS A 393 -22.30 4.90 -13.46
C HIS A 393 -20.78 5.00 -13.19
N PHE A 394 -20.04 3.91 -13.39
CA PHE A 394 -18.58 3.89 -13.17
C PHE A 394 -17.86 4.50 -14.36
N PRO A 395 -16.92 5.47 -14.13
CA PRO A 395 -16.19 6.08 -15.23
C PRO A 395 -15.30 5.06 -15.97
N PRO A 396 -15.54 4.80 -17.26
CA PRO A 396 -14.77 3.79 -17.99
C PRO A 396 -13.26 4.06 -18.04
N GLN A 397 -12.86 5.33 -17.98
CA GLN A 397 -11.45 5.74 -17.98
C GLN A 397 -10.68 5.25 -16.74
N LEU A 398 -11.38 4.93 -15.64
CA LEU A 398 -10.77 4.43 -14.40
C LEU A 398 -10.66 2.90 -14.36
N VAL A 399 -11.25 2.19 -15.31
CA VAL A 399 -11.26 0.72 -15.32
C VAL A 399 -9.87 0.11 -15.40
N PRO A 400 -8.96 0.55 -16.27
CA PRO A 400 -7.61 0.00 -16.28
C PRO A 400 -6.89 0.15 -14.93
N LEU A 401 -7.07 1.30 -14.28
CA LEU A 401 -6.50 1.57 -12.96
C LEU A 401 -7.12 0.67 -11.89
N ALA A 402 -8.44 0.51 -11.89
CA ALA A 402 -9.16 -0.34 -10.96
C ALA A 402 -8.76 -1.82 -11.06
N LEU A 403 -8.60 -2.33 -12.30
CA LEU A 403 -8.17 -3.71 -12.55
C LEU A 403 -6.70 -3.95 -12.16
N MET A 404 -5.84 -2.95 -12.36
CA MET A 404 -4.43 -3.07 -12.01
C MET A 404 -4.16 -2.91 -10.52
N ARG A 405 -5.08 -2.31 -9.75
CA ARG A 405 -4.87 -2.03 -8.32
C ARG A 405 -4.55 -3.29 -7.50
N PRO A 406 -5.29 -4.40 -7.57
CA PRO A 406 -4.95 -5.62 -6.85
C PRO A 406 -3.70 -6.33 -7.38
N LEU A 407 -3.31 -6.09 -8.65
CA LEU A 407 -2.25 -6.82 -9.34
C LEU A 407 -0.87 -6.18 -9.16
N SER A 408 -0.76 -4.86 -9.35
CA SER A 408 0.52 -4.15 -9.37
C SER A 408 0.40 -2.69 -8.94
N GLY A 409 1.04 -2.36 -7.81
CA GLY A 409 1.11 -0.97 -7.31
C GLY A 409 1.86 -0.04 -8.26
N SER A 410 2.98 -0.49 -8.87
CA SER A 410 3.75 0.32 -9.81
C SER A 410 3.00 0.57 -11.12
N ALA A 411 2.28 -0.42 -11.65
CA ALA A 411 1.45 -0.24 -12.82
C ALA A 411 0.27 0.70 -12.53
N THR A 412 -0.36 0.58 -11.36
CA THR A 412 -1.43 1.49 -10.93
C THR A 412 -0.91 2.92 -10.78
N LEU A 413 0.31 3.08 -10.24
CA LEU A 413 0.98 4.39 -10.14
C LEU A 413 1.17 5.03 -11.52
N ALA A 414 1.63 4.26 -12.50
CA ALA A 414 1.82 4.73 -13.86
C ALA A 414 0.49 5.14 -14.52
N LEU A 415 -0.57 4.34 -14.33
CA LEU A 415 -1.92 4.69 -14.82
C LEU A 415 -2.48 5.95 -14.15
N LEU A 416 -2.33 6.08 -12.83
CA LEU A 416 -2.72 7.31 -12.12
C LEU A 416 -2.01 8.52 -12.73
N THR A 417 -0.71 8.38 -12.93
CA THR A 417 0.12 9.45 -13.47
C THR A 417 -0.29 9.84 -14.90
N ASP A 418 -0.57 8.85 -15.77
CA ASP A 418 -1.10 9.10 -17.12
C ASP A 418 -2.45 9.81 -17.10
N ILE A 419 -3.37 9.38 -16.22
CA ILE A 419 -4.70 10.03 -16.06
C ILE A 419 -4.54 11.49 -15.64
N VAL A 420 -3.71 11.75 -14.62
CA VAL A 420 -3.44 13.10 -14.09
C VAL A 420 -2.80 14.00 -15.15
N HIS A 421 -1.84 13.47 -15.91
CA HIS A 421 -1.18 14.22 -16.97
C HIS A 421 -2.12 14.55 -18.15
N ARG A 422 -2.99 13.61 -18.54
CA ARG A 422 -3.90 13.78 -19.68
C ARG A 422 -5.11 14.67 -19.37
N LEU A 423 -5.73 14.46 -18.22
CA LEU A 423 -6.99 15.12 -17.86
C LEU A 423 -6.77 16.39 -17.04
N GLY A 424 -5.56 16.59 -16.55
CA GLY A 424 -5.21 17.64 -15.61
C GLY A 424 -5.44 17.22 -14.14
N PRO A 425 -4.62 17.77 -13.21
CA PRO A 425 -4.62 17.33 -11.81
C PRO A 425 -5.85 17.75 -11.01
N ASN A 426 -6.60 18.74 -11.48
CA ASN A 426 -7.81 19.24 -10.83
C ASN A 426 -9.11 18.61 -11.40
N ASN A 427 -9.00 17.75 -12.42
CA ASN A 427 -10.14 17.05 -13.00
C ASN A 427 -10.68 16.01 -11.99
N ILE A 428 -12.00 15.89 -11.90
CA ILE A 428 -12.67 14.94 -10.99
C ILE A 428 -12.22 13.48 -11.21
N LEU A 429 -11.95 13.06 -12.45
CA LEU A 429 -11.46 11.72 -12.75
C LEU A 429 -10.03 11.51 -12.25
N SER A 430 -9.19 12.55 -12.29
CA SER A 430 -7.83 12.52 -11.71
C SER A 430 -7.90 12.41 -10.19
N LEU A 431 -8.80 13.13 -9.54
CA LEU A 431 -9.01 13.05 -8.09
C LEU A 431 -9.60 11.70 -7.68
N MET A 432 -10.54 11.14 -8.46
CA MET A 432 -11.04 9.78 -8.26
C MET A 432 -9.94 8.73 -8.40
N ALA A 433 -9.12 8.83 -9.45
CA ALA A 433 -7.99 7.92 -9.67
C ALA A 433 -6.99 7.98 -8.51
N ALA A 434 -6.67 9.17 -8.02
CA ALA A 434 -5.80 9.39 -6.88
C ALA A 434 -6.41 8.85 -5.57
N THR A 435 -7.72 9.00 -5.39
CA THR A 435 -8.45 8.42 -4.25
C THR A 435 -8.45 6.90 -4.30
N ILE A 436 -8.70 6.28 -5.47
CA ILE A 436 -8.62 4.82 -5.66
C ILE A 436 -7.21 4.33 -5.32
N TYR A 437 -6.16 5.01 -5.81
CA TYR A 437 -4.78 4.65 -5.50
C TYR A 437 -4.49 4.70 -3.99
N GLY A 438 -5.01 5.70 -3.29
CA GLY A 438 -4.83 5.90 -1.86
C GLY A 438 -5.76 5.08 -0.95
N SER A 439 -6.73 4.33 -1.50
CA SER A 439 -7.77 3.66 -0.70
C SER A 439 -7.46 2.21 -0.33
N THR A 440 -6.57 1.54 -1.04
CA THR A 440 -6.17 0.15 -0.81
C THR A 440 -4.70 -0.08 -1.15
N GLU A 441 -4.16 -1.25 -0.83
CA GLU A 441 -2.86 -1.75 -1.28
C GLU A 441 -3.03 -2.87 -2.32
N THR A 442 -1.93 -3.38 -2.85
CA THR A 442 -1.92 -4.39 -3.91
C THR A 442 -2.08 -5.79 -3.31
N THR A 443 -3.29 -6.37 -3.35
CA THR A 443 -3.62 -7.67 -2.74
C THR A 443 -2.62 -8.78 -3.07
N PHE A 444 -2.32 -8.99 -4.35
CA PHE A 444 -1.40 -10.07 -4.76
C PHE A 444 0.04 -9.83 -4.32
N TYR A 445 0.47 -8.58 -4.24
CA TYR A 445 1.79 -8.25 -3.71
C TYR A 445 1.88 -8.55 -2.22
N VAL A 446 0.92 -8.08 -1.43
CA VAL A 446 0.88 -8.32 0.01
C VAL A 446 0.81 -9.82 0.30
N ALA A 447 -0.06 -10.56 -0.41
CA ALA A 447 -0.17 -12.01 -0.28
C ALA A 447 1.16 -12.73 -0.59
N THR A 448 1.81 -12.37 -1.69
CA THR A 448 3.07 -12.99 -2.10
C THR A 448 4.20 -12.74 -1.11
N VAL A 449 4.36 -11.49 -0.68
CA VAL A 449 5.46 -11.10 0.21
C VAL A 449 5.25 -11.67 1.61
N TYR A 450 4.04 -11.58 2.16
CA TYR A 450 3.78 -11.99 3.54
C TYR A 450 3.70 -13.51 3.67
N PHE A 451 2.89 -14.17 2.85
CA PHE A 451 2.77 -15.63 2.89
C PHE A 451 4.03 -16.34 2.38
N GLY A 452 4.68 -15.75 1.36
CA GLY A 452 5.94 -16.28 0.84
C GLY A 452 7.05 -16.32 1.88
N SER A 453 7.10 -15.31 2.78
CA SER A 453 8.13 -15.24 3.83
C SER A 453 8.08 -16.35 4.88
N VAL A 454 6.92 -17.00 5.01
CA VAL A 454 6.66 -18.08 5.97
C VAL A 454 6.26 -19.40 5.31
N GLY A 455 6.40 -19.50 3.98
CA GLY A 455 6.16 -20.74 3.24
C GLY A 455 4.69 -21.16 3.16
N ILE A 456 3.74 -20.25 3.34
CA ILE A 456 2.31 -20.53 3.18
C ILE A 456 2.01 -20.80 1.70
N ARG A 457 1.48 -21.99 1.42
CA ARG A 457 1.07 -22.46 0.07
C ARG A 457 -0.44 -22.38 -0.15
N GLN A 458 -1.22 -22.55 0.90
CA GLN A 458 -2.69 -22.47 0.86
C GLN A 458 -3.15 -21.17 1.54
N THR A 459 -3.53 -20.19 0.72
CA THR A 459 -3.92 -18.85 1.17
C THR A 459 -5.35 -18.75 1.73
N ARG A 460 -6.14 -19.84 1.58
CA ARG A 460 -7.54 -19.93 2.02
C ARG A 460 -8.35 -18.70 1.55
N HIS A 461 -9.09 -18.07 2.47
CA HIS A 461 -9.95 -16.93 2.20
C HIS A 461 -9.23 -15.57 2.18
N ALA A 462 -7.91 -15.52 2.36
CA ALA A 462 -7.17 -14.26 2.43
C ALA A 462 -7.26 -13.45 1.12
N ILE A 463 -7.01 -14.10 -0.03
CA ILE A 463 -7.06 -13.41 -1.33
C ILE A 463 -8.49 -12.97 -1.69
N PRO A 464 -9.53 -13.81 -1.59
CA PRO A 464 -10.91 -13.36 -1.80
C PRO A 464 -11.31 -12.18 -0.91
N ALA A 465 -10.94 -12.18 0.37
CA ALA A 465 -11.23 -11.07 1.28
C ALA A 465 -10.49 -9.79 0.87
N GLY A 466 -9.23 -9.89 0.44
CA GLY A 466 -8.47 -8.77 -0.10
C GLY A 466 -9.08 -8.18 -1.37
N LEU A 467 -9.49 -9.02 -2.31
CA LEU A 467 -10.14 -8.57 -3.55
C LEU A 467 -11.50 -7.90 -3.31
N LEU A 468 -12.27 -8.36 -2.32
CA LEU A 468 -13.51 -7.68 -1.90
C LEU A 468 -13.22 -6.31 -1.29
N ALA A 469 -12.13 -6.18 -0.54
CA ALA A 469 -11.68 -4.90 -0.02
C ALA A 469 -11.24 -3.94 -1.16
N ASP A 470 -10.47 -4.44 -2.15
CA ASP A 470 -10.06 -3.66 -3.31
C ASP A 470 -11.27 -3.15 -4.10
N LEU A 471 -12.22 -4.03 -4.40
CA LEU A 471 -13.45 -3.68 -5.12
C LEU A 471 -14.26 -2.61 -4.35
N THR A 472 -14.38 -2.78 -3.03
CA THR A 472 -15.06 -1.82 -2.17
C THR A 472 -14.33 -0.48 -2.16
N GLY A 473 -13.00 -0.47 -2.06
CA GLY A 473 -12.20 0.75 -2.10
C GLY A 473 -12.38 1.52 -3.40
N VAL A 474 -12.40 0.81 -4.53
CA VAL A 474 -12.64 1.39 -5.86
C VAL A 474 -14.05 2.01 -5.96
N ILE A 475 -15.08 1.28 -5.59
CA ILE A 475 -16.48 1.75 -5.66
C ILE A 475 -16.70 2.92 -4.69
N ALA A 476 -16.25 2.79 -3.43
CA ALA A 476 -16.35 3.83 -2.42
C ALA A 476 -15.63 5.12 -2.86
N SER A 477 -14.45 5.00 -3.47
CA SER A 477 -13.71 6.15 -3.99
C SER A 477 -14.52 6.95 -5.01
N VAL A 478 -15.18 6.27 -5.95
CA VAL A 478 -16.00 6.94 -6.97
C VAL A 478 -17.22 7.60 -6.35
N ILE A 479 -17.93 6.91 -5.45
CA ILE A 479 -19.14 7.44 -4.80
C ILE A 479 -18.79 8.64 -3.92
N ILE A 480 -17.76 8.52 -3.08
CA ILE A 480 -17.37 9.58 -2.13
C ILE A 480 -16.84 10.80 -2.88
N CYS A 481 -16.00 10.62 -3.91
CA CYS A 481 -15.53 11.76 -4.71
C CYS A 481 -16.68 12.52 -5.37
N ARG A 482 -17.70 11.83 -5.90
CA ARG A 482 -18.89 12.50 -6.46
C ARG A 482 -19.71 13.25 -5.44
N ALA A 483 -19.71 12.78 -4.19
CA ALA A 483 -20.48 13.39 -3.11
C ALA A 483 -19.78 14.60 -2.48
N VAL A 484 -18.46 14.69 -2.61
CA VAL A 484 -17.61 15.65 -1.85
C VAL A 484 -16.90 16.64 -2.76
N LEU A 485 -16.41 16.19 -3.94
CA LEU A 485 -15.61 16.97 -4.87
C LEU A 485 -16.41 17.45 -6.08
#